data_81d052b3e9162b9341c86b9ae7ccebe2
#
_entry.id   81d052b3e9162b9341c86b9ae7ccebe2
#
_cell.length_a   1.000
_cell.length_b   1.000
_cell.length_c   1.000
_cell.angle_alpha   90.00
_cell.angle_beta   90.00
_cell.angle_gamma   90.00
#
_symmetry.space_group_name_H-M   'P 1'
#
loop_
_entity.id
_entity.type
_entity.pdbx_description
1 polymer ?
#
loop_
_entity_poly.entity_id
_entity_poly.type
_entity_poly.pdbx_seq_one_letter_code
_entity_poly.pdbx_strand_id
1 'polypeptide(L)'
;MLPKANMRAAFFALAFVVALAWGRPSYGGEPAAGFHVPVEYYKLPNGLRVVLSPDHTAPTVCVGVYYRIGFRIEPRDRTGFAHLFEHMMFQGSANLGKMEFIKLVQSNGGILNGSTRFDFTNYFEVLPSNKLETALWAEADRMTGLAVNEDNLKNQQGVVGNEVKVAVLNAPYGGFPWIDLPMAANSNWYNAHNFYGDLTDIEAAKLEEVKKFFATYYAPNNAALAIVGDFDTAEAKKFVEKYFGPVKAAEVPPQPDLTEARQETEKRIAKTDPLAPRPALAIGYHMPDRNTPEYYAMGLIEQMLIEGNDALLYKELAQKRGLTDSVEGGINMLGNMFNYNGPMLLAADVRYDPSTRADDVLKAMDAAIDPLREKPVDAQLLDRSKVKLRSSMYDSMGQFGGFGLMDMLASFALFDDDPARVNALDQKFQQVTPELILKTAKEYLRSGNRTVIDLQPKPKDSATPAQQ
;
A
#
# COMPACT_ATOMS: atom_id res chain seq x y z
N MET A 1 58.11 25.09 -37.63
CA MET A 1 58.20 25.78 -38.95
C MET A 1 57.05 25.28 -39.80
N LEU A 2 56.26 26.21 -40.32
CA LEU A 2 55.14 26.12 -41.26
C LEU A 2 55.55 25.47 -42.61
N PRO A 3 54.67 25.15 -43.58
CA PRO A 3 53.38 25.82 -43.81
C PRO A 3 52.16 24.96 -44.27
N LYS A 4 51.09 25.71 -44.35
CA LYS A 4 49.76 25.39 -44.91
C LYS A 4 49.76 25.05 -46.41
N ALA A 5 48.84 24.24 -46.88
CA ALA A 5 48.27 24.29 -48.21
C ALA A 5 46.79 23.89 -48.24
N ASN A 6 45.97 24.82 -48.70
CA ASN A 6 44.59 24.64 -49.08
C ASN A 6 44.46 23.84 -50.39
N MET A 7 43.41 23.01 -50.49
CA MET A 7 42.90 22.66 -51.80
C MET A 7 41.38 22.39 -51.73
N ARG A 8 40.66 23.24 -52.44
CA ARG A 8 39.24 23.10 -52.75
C ARG A 8 39.08 22.09 -53.90
N ALA A 9 38.20 21.14 -53.77
CA ALA A 9 37.71 20.36 -54.91
C ALA A 9 36.20 20.30 -54.88
N ALA A 10 35.62 20.82 -55.94
CA ALA A 10 34.19 20.77 -56.25
C ALA A 10 33.77 19.35 -56.57
N PHE A 11 32.61 18.94 -56.08
CA PHE A 11 31.94 17.73 -56.56
C PHE A 11 30.52 18.04 -57.05
N PHE A 12 30.32 17.53 -58.25
CA PHE A 12 29.08 17.61 -59.09
C PHE A 12 27.88 17.01 -58.37
N ALA A 13 26.75 17.71 -58.46
CA ALA A 13 25.42 17.18 -58.14
C ALA A 13 24.98 16.22 -59.25
N LEU A 14 24.69 15.00 -58.91
CA LEU A 14 23.93 14.07 -59.73
C LEU A 14 22.63 13.76 -58.99
N ALA A 15 21.54 14.40 -59.36
CA ALA A 15 20.22 14.12 -58.82
C ALA A 15 19.68 12.81 -59.44
N PHE A 16 19.64 11.76 -58.62
CA PHE A 16 18.86 10.54 -58.96
C PHE A 16 17.52 10.63 -58.25
N VAL A 17 16.46 10.96 -59.01
CA VAL A 17 15.09 10.86 -58.53
C VAL A 17 14.69 9.40 -58.58
N VAL A 18 14.76 8.70 -57.47
CA VAL A 18 14.13 7.39 -57.25
C VAL A 18 12.78 7.66 -56.56
N ALA A 19 11.71 7.60 -57.32
CA ALA A 19 10.37 7.58 -56.80
C ALA A 19 10.13 6.23 -56.11
N LEU A 20 10.46 6.12 -54.83
CA LEU A 20 10.03 5.04 -53.97
C LEU A 20 8.56 5.26 -53.58
N ALA A 21 7.67 4.53 -54.28
CA ALA A 21 6.31 4.32 -53.76
C ALA A 21 6.40 3.59 -52.39
N TRP A 22 6.40 4.36 -51.33
CA TRP A 22 6.22 3.83 -49.98
C TRP A 22 4.78 3.37 -49.84
N GLY A 23 4.50 2.12 -50.21
CA GLY A 23 3.32 1.42 -49.69
C GLY A 23 3.42 1.46 -48.18
N ARG A 24 2.55 2.23 -47.50
CA ARG A 24 2.35 2.11 -46.06
C ARG A 24 1.99 0.65 -45.77
N PRO A 25 2.78 -0.10 -44.97
CA PRO A 25 2.26 -1.33 -44.47
C PRO A 25 1.06 -0.97 -43.59
N SER A 26 -0.13 -1.38 -44.03
CA SER A 26 -1.30 -1.41 -43.17
C SER A 26 -0.95 -2.46 -42.07
N TYR A 27 -0.48 -2.00 -40.95
CA TYR A 27 -0.52 -2.80 -39.73
C TYR A 27 -1.99 -2.93 -39.33
N GLY A 28 -2.72 -3.76 -40.04
CA GLY A 28 -3.95 -4.37 -39.64
C GLY A 28 -3.58 -5.53 -38.70
N GLY A 29 -2.85 -5.24 -37.60
CA GLY A 29 -2.82 -6.14 -36.48
C GLY A 29 -4.19 -6.06 -35.82
N GLU A 30 -4.79 -7.21 -35.53
CA GLU A 30 -5.87 -7.28 -34.56
C GLU A 30 -5.49 -6.39 -33.37
N PRO A 31 -6.42 -5.63 -32.74
CA PRO A 31 -6.11 -4.87 -31.56
C PRO A 31 -5.44 -5.84 -30.59
N ALA A 32 -4.21 -5.52 -30.17
CA ALA A 32 -3.46 -6.35 -29.26
C ALA A 32 -4.42 -6.74 -28.13
N ALA A 33 -4.56 -8.04 -27.89
CA ALA A 33 -5.41 -8.55 -26.82
C ALA A 33 -5.05 -7.72 -25.57
N GLY A 34 -6.05 -7.05 -24.98
CA GLY A 34 -5.80 -6.17 -23.84
C GLY A 34 -5.05 -6.95 -22.76
N PHE A 35 -4.22 -6.26 -21.98
CA PHE A 35 -3.53 -6.87 -20.84
C PHE A 35 -4.51 -7.70 -20.02
N HIS A 36 -4.20 -8.97 -19.83
CA HIS A 36 -5.03 -9.93 -19.11
C HIS A 36 -4.15 -10.75 -18.17
N VAL A 37 -4.48 -10.72 -16.89
CA VAL A 37 -3.84 -11.53 -15.85
C VAL A 37 -4.53 -12.89 -15.83
N PRO A 38 -3.82 -14.01 -16.05
CA PRO A 38 -4.39 -15.34 -15.85
C PRO A 38 -4.66 -15.53 -14.36
N VAL A 39 -5.88 -15.89 -13.99
CA VAL A 39 -6.28 -16.11 -12.59
C VAL A 39 -7.05 -17.41 -12.50
N GLU A 40 -6.52 -18.34 -11.73
CA GLU A 40 -7.26 -19.50 -11.24
C GLU A 40 -7.52 -19.34 -9.74
N TYR A 41 -8.78 -19.46 -9.33
CA TYR A 41 -9.20 -19.29 -7.94
C TYR A 41 -10.03 -20.46 -7.47
N TYR A 42 -9.70 -20.99 -6.28
CA TYR A 42 -10.48 -22.04 -5.63
C TYR A 42 -10.29 -21.99 -4.11
N LYS A 43 -11.10 -22.77 -3.38
CA LYS A 43 -10.97 -22.96 -1.93
C LYS A 43 -10.69 -24.41 -1.60
N LEU A 44 -9.78 -24.64 -0.67
CA LEU A 44 -9.61 -25.95 -0.07
C LEU A 44 -10.77 -26.29 0.88
N PRO A 45 -11.00 -27.58 1.18
CA PRO A 45 -12.05 -28.00 2.13
C PRO A 45 -11.92 -27.36 3.52
N ASN A 46 -10.69 -27.00 3.93
CA ASN A 46 -10.42 -26.28 5.20
C ASN A 46 -10.65 -24.77 5.12
N GLY A 47 -11.12 -24.26 3.99
CA GLY A 47 -11.47 -22.86 3.80
C GLY A 47 -10.34 -21.94 3.29
N LEU A 48 -9.12 -22.47 3.08
CA LEU A 48 -8.03 -21.67 2.49
C LEU A 48 -8.41 -21.21 1.07
N ARG A 49 -8.34 -19.92 0.83
CA ARG A 49 -8.47 -19.32 -0.50
C ARG A 49 -7.15 -19.47 -1.24
N VAL A 50 -7.18 -19.98 -2.45
CA VAL A 50 -5.98 -20.19 -3.25
C VAL A 50 -6.12 -19.48 -4.59
N VAL A 51 -5.15 -18.63 -4.90
CA VAL A 51 -5.06 -17.89 -6.17
C VAL A 51 -3.79 -18.31 -6.88
N LEU A 52 -3.92 -18.74 -8.12
CA LEU A 52 -2.81 -19.10 -9.00
C LEU A 52 -2.81 -18.17 -10.21
N SER A 53 -1.67 -17.55 -10.48
CA SER A 53 -1.48 -16.67 -11.64
C SER A 53 -0.14 -17.04 -12.32
N PRO A 54 -0.13 -18.03 -13.25
CA PRO A 54 1.09 -18.43 -13.93
C PRO A 54 1.57 -17.35 -14.91
N ASP A 55 2.88 -17.06 -14.84
CA ASP A 55 3.59 -16.15 -15.75
C ASP A 55 5.01 -16.69 -16.00
N HIS A 56 5.27 -17.17 -17.20
CA HIS A 56 6.54 -17.78 -17.60
C HIS A 56 7.56 -16.77 -18.18
N THR A 57 7.36 -15.47 -17.97
CA THR A 57 8.26 -14.43 -18.51
C THR A 57 9.59 -14.35 -17.77
N ALA A 58 9.65 -14.77 -16.52
CA ALA A 58 10.87 -14.83 -15.70
C ALA A 58 10.88 -16.13 -14.86
N PRO A 59 12.04 -16.78 -14.64
CA PRO A 59 12.13 -18.05 -13.90
C PRO A 59 12.05 -17.83 -12.37
N THR A 60 11.06 -17.06 -11.91
CA THR A 60 10.82 -16.74 -10.51
C THR A 60 9.37 -16.97 -10.13
N VAL A 61 9.13 -17.26 -8.87
CA VAL A 61 7.79 -17.39 -8.29
C VAL A 61 7.69 -16.56 -7.03
N CYS A 62 6.60 -15.82 -6.91
CA CYS A 62 6.20 -15.10 -5.70
C CYS A 62 5.10 -15.90 -5.01
N VAL A 63 5.30 -16.23 -3.75
CA VAL A 63 4.33 -16.91 -2.88
C VAL A 63 4.00 -15.97 -1.74
N GLY A 64 2.71 -15.80 -1.43
CA GLY A 64 2.30 -14.97 -0.30
C GLY A 64 1.09 -15.53 0.42
N VAL A 65 1.12 -15.48 1.75
CA VAL A 65 0.00 -15.83 2.63
C VAL A 65 -0.49 -14.57 3.34
N TYR A 66 -1.77 -14.29 3.16
CA TYR A 66 -2.47 -13.13 3.71
C TYR A 66 -3.48 -13.59 4.74
N TYR A 67 -3.28 -13.21 5.99
CA TYR A 67 -4.21 -13.50 7.08
C TYR A 67 -5.14 -12.31 7.31
N ARG A 68 -6.45 -12.55 7.39
CA ARG A 68 -7.46 -11.51 7.62
C ARG A 68 -7.47 -11.09 9.08
N ILE A 69 -6.34 -10.61 9.54
CA ILE A 69 -6.07 -9.99 10.84
C ILE A 69 -5.07 -8.86 10.63
N GLY A 70 -5.44 -7.65 10.96
CA GLY A 70 -4.62 -6.45 10.88
C GLY A 70 -4.93 -5.55 12.06
N PHE A 71 -4.42 -4.34 12.04
CA PHE A 71 -4.58 -3.40 13.15
C PHE A 71 -6.04 -3.16 13.56
N ARG A 72 -6.99 -3.14 12.62
CA ARG A 72 -8.39 -2.77 12.89
C ARG A 72 -9.12 -3.72 13.84
N ILE A 73 -8.85 -5.00 13.77
CA ILE A 73 -9.67 -6.03 14.41
C ILE A 73 -8.98 -6.69 15.59
N GLU A 74 -7.97 -6.03 16.13
CA GLU A 74 -7.32 -6.46 17.36
C GLU A 74 -8.25 -6.38 18.58
N PRO A 75 -8.02 -7.23 19.61
CA PRO A 75 -8.72 -7.07 20.88
C PRO A 75 -8.44 -5.69 21.49
N ARG A 76 -9.50 -5.03 22.02
CA ARG A 76 -9.41 -3.66 22.53
C ARG A 76 -8.43 -3.46 23.68
N ASP A 77 -8.17 -4.50 24.44
CA ASP A 77 -7.28 -4.53 25.61
C ASP A 77 -5.94 -5.20 25.30
N ARG A 78 -5.67 -5.48 24.03
CA ARG A 78 -4.44 -6.13 23.54
C ARG A 78 -4.08 -5.63 22.14
N THR A 79 -3.88 -4.33 22.03
CA THR A 79 -3.48 -3.70 20.78
C THR A 79 -2.01 -3.98 20.44
N GLY A 80 -1.68 -3.99 19.15
CA GLY A 80 -0.33 -4.31 18.66
C GLY A 80 -0.06 -5.80 18.45
N PHE A 81 -1.02 -6.70 18.71
CA PHE A 81 -0.82 -8.13 18.52
C PHE A 81 -0.63 -8.53 17.06
N ALA A 82 -1.30 -7.88 16.11
CA ALA A 82 -1.08 -8.14 14.70
C ALA A 82 0.38 -7.85 14.30
N HIS A 83 0.93 -6.72 14.76
CA HIS A 83 2.32 -6.36 14.54
C HIS A 83 3.30 -7.28 15.31
N LEU A 84 2.98 -7.64 16.55
CA LEU A 84 3.77 -8.62 17.30
C LEU A 84 3.87 -9.95 16.53
N PHE A 85 2.78 -10.40 15.90
CA PHE A 85 2.77 -11.63 15.11
C PHE A 85 3.52 -11.50 13.78
N GLU A 86 3.59 -10.32 13.16
CA GLU A 86 4.48 -10.10 12.03
C GLU A 86 5.92 -10.54 12.38
N HIS A 87 6.40 -10.16 13.55
CA HIS A 87 7.72 -10.56 14.06
C HIS A 87 7.78 -12.02 14.52
N MET A 88 6.76 -12.49 15.23
CA MET A 88 6.72 -13.85 15.78
C MET A 88 6.81 -14.92 14.69
N MET A 89 6.26 -14.68 13.50
CA MET A 89 6.25 -15.62 12.39
C MET A 89 7.65 -15.97 11.84
N PHE A 90 8.69 -15.24 12.23
CA PHE A 90 10.08 -15.53 11.89
C PHE A 90 10.88 -16.20 13.01
N GLN A 91 10.24 -16.50 14.16
CA GLN A 91 10.93 -17.02 15.35
C GLN A 91 11.02 -18.55 15.41
N GLY A 92 10.66 -19.23 14.32
CA GLY A 92 10.71 -20.68 14.19
C GLY A 92 9.32 -21.33 14.14
N SER A 93 9.31 -22.58 13.75
CA SER A 93 8.12 -23.40 13.56
C SER A 93 8.39 -24.85 13.97
N ALA A 94 7.50 -25.78 13.62
CA ALA A 94 7.64 -27.19 13.99
C ALA A 94 8.93 -27.82 13.45
N ASN A 95 9.33 -27.46 12.23
CA ASN A 95 10.48 -28.06 11.55
C ASN A 95 11.63 -27.07 11.26
N LEU A 96 11.43 -25.78 11.51
CA LEU A 96 12.43 -24.75 11.29
C LEU A 96 12.73 -24.03 12.62
N GLY A 97 13.98 -23.96 12.99
CA GLY A 97 14.44 -23.21 14.16
C GLY A 97 14.34 -21.69 13.96
N LYS A 98 14.66 -20.96 15.01
CA LYS A 98 14.64 -19.50 15.02
C LYS A 98 15.47 -18.93 13.86
N MET A 99 14.87 -18.03 13.04
CA MET A 99 15.47 -17.41 11.85
C MET A 99 15.83 -18.39 10.72
N GLU A 100 15.54 -19.68 10.84
CA GLU A 100 15.85 -20.65 9.78
C GLU A 100 14.97 -20.49 8.55
N PHE A 101 13.74 -20.00 8.71
CA PHE A 101 12.89 -19.64 7.57
C PHE A 101 13.58 -18.58 6.67
N ILE A 102 14.13 -17.53 7.27
CA ILE A 102 14.86 -16.49 6.55
C ILE A 102 16.08 -17.06 5.84
N LYS A 103 16.87 -17.89 6.56
CA LYS A 103 18.05 -18.56 5.98
C LYS A 103 17.66 -19.48 4.84
N LEU A 104 16.56 -20.23 4.98
CA LEU A 104 16.05 -21.12 3.94
C LEU A 104 15.76 -20.34 2.65
N VAL A 105 15.00 -19.25 2.74
CA VAL A 105 14.66 -18.44 1.57
C VAL A 105 15.92 -17.80 0.96
N GLN A 106 16.76 -17.16 1.75
CA GLN A 106 17.96 -16.46 1.26
C GLN A 106 19.00 -17.42 0.68
N SER A 107 19.23 -18.57 1.31
CA SER A 107 20.18 -19.57 0.80
C SER A 107 19.73 -20.23 -0.52
N ASN A 108 18.44 -20.17 -0.83
CA ASN A 108 17.86 -20.59 -2.10
C ASN A 108 17.74 -19.45 -3.14
N GLY A 109 18.40 -18.29 -2.88
CA GLY A 109 18.44 -17.17 -3.81
C GLY A 109 17.19 -16.28 -3.78
N GLY A 110 16.36 -16.40 -2.75
CA GLY A 110 15.12 -15.65 -2.60
C GLY A 110 15.24 -14.43 -1.70
N ILE A 111 14.22 -13.62 -1.74
CA ILE A 111 13.93 -12.52 -0.81
C ILE A 111 12.59 -12.79 -0.13
N LEU A 112 12.40 -12.21 1.05
CA LEU A 112 11.15 -12.35 1.80
C LEU A 112 10.87 -11.09 2.62
N ASN A 113 9.62 -10.90 2.98
CA ASN A 113 9.22 -9.90 3.96
C ASN A 113 7.88 -10.27 4.60
N GLY A 114 7.50 -9.52 5.62
CA GLY A 114 6.17 -9.48 6.22
C GLY A 114 5.69 -8.05 6.35
N SER A 115 4.39 -7.85 6.47
CA SER A 115 3.85 -6.53 6.83
C SER A 115 2.49 -6.64 7.50
N THR A 116 2.22 -5.73 8.42
CA THR A 116 0.91 -5.56 9.04
C THR A 116 0.24 -4.31 8.47
N ARG A 117 -0.99 -4.47 8.03
CA ARG A 117 -1.80 -3.42 7.43
C ARG A 117 -3.09 -3.24 8.22
N PHE A 118 -3.97 -2.34 7.75
CA PHE A 118 -5.23 -2.09 8.44
C PHE A 118 -6.06 -3.37 8.61
N ASP A 119 -6.18 -4.19 7.57
CA ASP A 119 -7.15 -5.28 7.50
C ASP A 119 -6.52 -6.66 7.32
N PHE A 120 -5.19 -6.74 7.20
CA PHE A 120 -4.46 -8.00 7.05
C PHE A 120 -3.04 -7.93 7.58
N THR A 121 -2.46 -9.10 7.83
CA THR A 121 -1.02 -9.32 8.00
C THR A 121 -0.59 -10.33 6.95
N ASN A 122 0.46 -10.01 6.20
CA ASN A 122 0.95 -10.88 5.13
C ASN A 122 2.41 -11.22 5.28
N TYR A 123 2.75 -12.35 4.69
CA TYR A 123 4.13 -12.84 4.54
C TYR A 123 4.30 -13.27 3.10
N PHE A 124 5.47 -13.00 2.53
CA PHE A 124 5.75 -13.38 1.16
C PHE A 124 7.23 -13.66 0.94
N GLU A 125 7.50 -14.50 -0.03
CA GLU A 125 8.81 -14.74 -0.58
C GLU A 125 8.78 -14.75 -2.11
N VAL A 126 9.88 -14.27 -2.69
CA VAL A 126 10.17 -14.39 -4.12
C VAL A 126 11.38 -15.29 -4.27
N LEU A 127 11.25 -16.37 -5.01
CA LEU A 127 12.25 -17.42 -5.14
C LEU A 127 12.43 -17.81 -6.62
N PRO A 128 13.54 -18.46 -7.00
CA PRO A 128 13.61 -19.18 -8.26
C PRO A 128 12.47 -20.21 -8.38
N SER A 129 11.88 -20.34 -9.57
CA SER A 129 10.66 -21.13 -9.80
C SER A 129 10.77 -22.59 -9.34
N ASN A 130 11.96 -23.21 -9.44
CA ASN A 130 12.24 -24.57 -8.97
C ASN A 130 12.21 -24.73 -7.42
N LYS A 131 11.93 -23.64 -6.67
CA LYS A 131 11.81 -23.64 -5.21
C LYS A 131 10.37 -23.48 -4.72
N LEU A 132 9.38 -23.52 -5.60
CA LEU A 132 7.97 -23.39 -5.24
C LEU A 132 7.56 -24.38 -4.14
N GLU A 133 7.92 -25.66 -4.28
CA GLU A 133 7.58 -26.66 -3.26
C GLU A 133 8.17 -26.32 -1.89
N THR A 134 9.42 -25.82 -1.86
CA THR A 134 10.10 -25.41 -0.62
C THR A 134 9.37 -24.25 0.06
N ALA A 135 8.93 -23.24 -0.72
CA ALA A 135 8.17 -22.10 -0.19
C ALA A 135 6.84 -22.55 0.40
N LEU A 136 6.07 -23.34 -0.34
CA LEU A 136 4.75 -23.82 0.11
C LEU A 136 4.84 -24.73 1.35
N TRP A 137 5.88 -25.56 1.42
CA TRP A 137 6.14 -26.36 2.61
C TRP A 137 6.45 -25.49 3.82
N ALA A 138 7.32 -24.51 3.68
CA ALA A 138 7.74 -23.65 4.77
C ALA A 138 6.61 -22.74 5.29
N GLU A 139 5.77 -22.22 4.39
CA GLU A 139 4.56 -21.46 4.75
C GLU A 139 3.54 -22.32 5.49
N ALA A 140 3.29 -23.52 5.04
CA ALA A 140 2.39 -24.45 5.73
C ALA A 140 2.94 -24.89 7.09
N ASP A 141 4.26 -25.06 7.23
CA ASP A 141 4.92 -25.41 8.48
C ASP A 141 4.71 -24.32 9.55
N ARG A 142 4.91 -23.05 9.20
CA ARG A 142 4.68 -21.97 10.17
C ARG A 142 3.18 -21.68 10.41
N MET A 143 2.30 -21.93 9.45
CA MET A 143 0.85 -21.85 9.67
C MET A 143 0.37 -22.91 10.66
N THR A 144 0.98 -24.09 10.65
CA THR A 144 0.57 -25.22 11.50
C THR A 144 1.20 -25.21 12.87
N GLY A 145 2.49 -24.86 12.95
CA GLY A 145 3.31 -25.14 14.12
C GLY A 145 4.27 -24.02 14.50
N LEU A 146 3.80 -22.76 14.50
CA LEU A 146 4.61 -21.61 14.94
C LEU A 146 5.15 -21.82 16.37
N ALA A 147 6.42 -21.50 16.57
CA ALA A 147 7.10 -21.63 17.88
C ALA A 147 6.70 -20.49 18.85
N VAL A 148 5.44 -20.52 19.32
CA VAL A 148 4.93 -19.58 20.32
C VAL A 148 5.31 -20.06 21.71
N ASN A 149 6.42 -19.54 22.25
CA ASN A 149 6.96 -19.87 23.58
C ASN A 149 7.41 -18.59 24.32
N GLU A 150 7.72 -18.72 25.62
CA GLU A 150 8.10 -17.59 26.48
C GLU A 150 9.33 -16.84 25.99
N ASP A 151 10.36 -17.55 25.54
CA ASP A 151 11.61 -16.94 25.10
C ASP A 151 11.39 -16.08 23.81
N ASN A 152 10.65 -16.62 22.84
CA ASN A 152 10.32 -15.91 21.62
C ASN A 152 9.40 -14.71 21.90
N LEU A 153 8.38 -14.89 22.74
CA LEU A 153 7.48 -13.81 23.14
C LEU A 153 8.26 -12.67 23.80
N LYS A 154 9.01 -12.96 24.85
CA LYS A 154 9.81 -11.96 25.57
C LYS A 154 10.81 -11.24 24.66
N ASN A 155 11.45 -11.97 23.76
CA ASN A 155 12.35 -11.38 22.78
C ASN A 155 11.61 -10.42 21.86
N GLN A 156 10.45 -10.82 21.28
CA GLN A 156 9.72 -9.98 20.34
C GLN A 156 8.99 -8.82 21.00
N GLN A 157 8.52 -8.93 22.22
CA GLN A 157 8.06 -7.78 23.01
C GLN A 157 9.15 -6.69 23.10
N GLY A 158 10.40 -7.09 23.33
CA GLY A 158 11.55 -6.16 23.34
C GLY A 158 11.84 -5.56 21.95
N VAL A 159 11.80 -6.37 20.90
CA VAL A 159 12.09 -5.91 19.52
C VAL A 159 11.02 -4.93 19.04
N VAL A 160 9.74 -5.30 19.13
CA VAL A 160 8.61 -4.45 18.73
C VAL A 160 8.57 -3.17 19.58
N GLY A 161 8.76 -3.30 20.89
CA GLY A 161 8.83 -2.13 21.77
C GLY A 161 9.96 -1.17 21.42
N ASN A 162 11.12 -1.67 21.02
CA ASN A 162 12.22 -0.83 20.55
C ASN A 162 11.92 -0.20 19.18
N GLU A 163 11.31 -0.95 18.28
CA GLU A 163 10.89 -0.42 16.97
C GLU A 163 9.92 0.75 17.11
N VAL A 164 8.87 0.59 17.93
CA VAL A 164 7.91 1.68 18.18
C VAL A 164 8.62 2.91 18.78
N LYS A 165 9.56 2.70 19.72
CA LYS A 165 10.35 3.79 20.29
C LYS A 165 11.18 4.51 19.23
N VAL A 166 11.83 3.78 18.34
CA VAL A 166 12.72 4.35 17.33
C VAL A 166 11.93 4.97 16.17
N ALA A 167 10.91 4.28 15.65
CA ALA A 167 10.19 4.70 14.46
C ALA A 167 9.10 5.75 14.73
N VAL A 168 8.53 5.76 15.95
CA VAL A 168 7.41 6.63 16.29
C VAL A 168 7.77 7.62 17.39
N LEU A 169 8.19 7.15 18.57
CA LEU A 169 8.32 8.02 19.74
C LEU A 169 9.57 8.92 19.68
N ASN A 170 10.66 8.45 19.10
CA ASN A 170 11.94 9.17 19.04
C ASN A 170 12.32 9.62 17.61
N ALA A 171 11.38 9.58 16.68
CA ALA A 171 11.58 10.06 15.31
C ALA A 171 10.85 11.41 15.10
N PRO A 172 11.46 12.36 14.37
CA PRO A 172 10.73 13.54 13.91
C PRO A 172 9.52 13.11 13.07
N TYR A 173 8.36 13.71 13.34
CA TYR A 173 7.09 13.35 12.68
C TYR A 173 6.68 11.86 12.87
N GLY A 174 7.20 11.20 13.89
CA GLY A 174 6.87 9.81 14.16
C GLY A 174 5.36 9.62 14.40
N GLY A 175 4.72 8.78 13.59
CA GLY A 175 3.27 8.59 13.59
C GLY A 175 2.45 9.66 12.84
N PHE A 176 3.04 10.80 12.47
CA PHE A 176 2.37 11.81 11.64
C PHE A 176 2.64 11.55 10.14
N PRO A 177 1.61 11.61 9.29
CA PRO A 177 0.19 11.64 9.63
C PRO A 177 -0.45 10.25 9.74
N TRP A 178 0.25 9.18 9.42
CA TRP A 178 -0.26 7.84 9.14
C TRP A 178 -0.89 7.11 10.35
N ILE A 179 -0.50 7.47 11.59
CA ILE A 179 -1.19 7.04 12.83
C ILE A 179 -2.17 8.13 13.28
N ASP A 180 -1.70 9.38 13.35
CA ASP A 180 -2.45 10.46 13.97
C ASP A 180 -3.74 10.79 13.21
N LEU A 181 -3.69 10.77 11.86
CA LEU A 181 -4.82 11.20 11.05
C LEU A 181 -6.00 10.21 11.13
N PRO A 182 -5.82 8.88 11.00
CA PRO A 182 -6.89 7.93 11.23
C PRO A 182 -7.47 7.98 12.64
N MET A 183 -6.62 8.15 13.67
CA MET A 183 -7.08 8.31 15.06
C MET A 183 -7.95 9.55 15.24
N ALA A 184 -7.63 10.65 14.59
CA ALA A 184 -8.38 11.89 14.68
C ALA A 184 -9.64 11.90 13.81
N ALA A 185 -9.59 11.31 12.62
CA ALA A 185 -10.67 11.33 11.65
C ALA A 185 -11.82 10.41 12.05
N ASN A 186 -11.51 9.21 12.51
CA ASN A 186 -12.51 8.19 12.79
C ASN A 186 -13.14 8.34 14.18
N SER A 187 -14.32 7.74 14.35
CA SER A 187 -15.06 7.70 15.60
C SER A 187 -15.25 6.28 16.13
N ASN A 188 -15.29 5.30 15.25
CA ASN A 188 -15.32 3.91 15.60
C ASN A 188 -13.93 3.48 16.11
N TRP A 189 -13.87 2.93 17.32
CA TRP A 189 -12.60 2.54 17.93
C TRP A 189 -11.73 1.65 17.02
N TYR A 190 -12.32 0.72 16.30
CA TYR A 190 -11.59 -0.17 15.39
C TYR A 190 -10.84 0.58 14.27
N ASN A 191 -11.31 1.76 13.89
CA ASN A 191 -10.67 2.59 12.88
C ASN A 191 -9.82 3.72 13.49
N ALA A 192 -9.95 3.99 14.81
CA ALA A 192 -9.42 5.16 15.49
C ALA A 192 -8.35 4.90 16.55
N HIS A 193 -8.00 3.63 16.83
CA HIS A 193 -6.95 3.34 17.80
C HIS A 193 -5.55 3.44 17.19
N ASN A 194 -4.52 3.41 18.05
CA ASN A 194 -3.13 3.42 17.61
C ASN A 194 -2.77 2.09 16.94
N PHE A 195 -2.46 2.12 15.66
CA PHE A 195 -2.17 0.92 14.86
C PHE A 195 -0.89 0.19 15.23
N TYR A 196 0.11 0.90 15.76
CA TYR A 196 1.30 0.23 16.29
C TYR A 196 1.05 -0.49 17.62
N GLY A 197 -0.12 -0.26 18.22
CA GLY A 197 -0.51 -0.75 19.51
C GLY A 197 0.02 0.08 20.67
N ASP A 198 -0.58 -0.13 21.84
CA ASP A 198 -0.06 0.43 23.07
C ASP A 198 1.11 -0.45 23.54
N LEU A 199 2.25 0.17 23.83
CA LEU A 199 3.42 -0.55 24.37
C LEU A 199 3.10 -1.30 25.66
N THR A 200 2.20 -0.74 26.49
CA THR A 200 1.77 -1.39 27.73
C THR A 200 0.99 -2.68 27.46
N ASP A 201 0.19 -2.73 26.39
CA ASP A 201 -0.51 -3.94 25.97
C ASP A 201 0.45 -5.01 25.47
N ILE A 202 1.44 -4.60 24.67
CA ILE A 202 2.47 -5.50 24.14
C ILE A 202 3.33 -6.05 25.28
N GLU A 203 3.78 -5.20 26.22
CA GLU A 203 4.61 -5.60 27.36
C GLU A 203 3.84 -6.49 28.35
N ALA A 204 2.52 -6.27 28.51
CA ALA A 204 1.65 -7.05 29.39
C ALA A 204 1.15 -8.35 28.76
N ALA A 205 1.38 -8.58 27.45
CA ALA A 205 0.89 -9.77 26.73
C ALA A 205 1.45 -11.06 27.35
N LYS A 206 0.55 -12.00 27.67
CA LYS A 206 0.87 -13.31 28.25
C LYS A 206 0.93 -14.38 27.16
N LEU A 207 1.77 -15.37 27.37
CA LEU A 207 1.96 -16.48 26.42
C LEU A 207 0.64 -17.13 25.99
N GLU A 208 -0.28 -17.36 26.90
CA GLU A 208 -1.57 -18.01 26.58
C GLU A 208 -2.48 -17.12 25.73
N GLU A 209 -2.42 -15.80 25.88
CA GLU A 209 -3.15 -14.84 25.04
C GLU A 209 -2.58 -14.85 23.61
N VAL A 210 -1.26 -14.88 23.49
CA VAL A 210 -0.54 -14.94 22.20
C VAL A 210 -0.80 -16.27 21.50
N LYS A 211 -0.75 -17.41 22.22
CA LYS A 211 -1.14 -18.72 21.65
C LYS A 211 -2.59 -18.74 21.16
N LYS A 212 -3.51 -18.17 21.94
CA LYS A 212 -4.91 -18.07 21.57
C LYS A 212 -5.09 -17.21 20.31
N PHE A 213 -4.41 -16.07 20.22
CA PHE A 213 -4.45 -15.19 19.07
C PHE A 213 -3.98 -15.91 17.81
N PHE A 214 -2.83 -16.60 17.88
CA PHE A 214 -2.34 -17.44 16.78
C PHE A 214 -3.37 -18.48 16.36
N ALA A 215 -3.84 -19.30 17.30
CA ALA A 215 -4.80 -20.37 17.02
C ALA A 215 -6.13 -19.86 16.43
N THR A 216 -6.50 -18.61 16.73
CA THR A 216 -7.74 -18.00 16.24
C THR A 216 -7.59 -17.44 14.83
N TYR A 217 -6.52 -16.70 14.56
CA TYR A 217 -6.43 -15.87 13.35
C TYR A 217 -5.48 -16.41 12.28
N TYR A 218 -4.47 -17.23 12.67
CA TYR A 218 -3.47 -17.78 11.74
C TYR A 218 -3.89 -19.17 11.25
N ALA A 219 -5.07 -19.22 10.62
CA ALA A 219 -5.69 -20.44 10.17
C ALA A 219 -6.11 -20.36 8.70
N PRO A 220 -6.21 -21.50 7.98
CA PRO A 220 -6.48 -21.52 6.55
C PRO A 220 -7.80 -20.84 6.17
N ASN A 221 -8.87 -21.01 6.95
CA ASN A 221 -10.16 -20.37 6.67
C ASN A 221 -10.18 -18.86 6.90
N ASN A 222 -9.14 -18.30 7.52
CA ASN A 222 -8.90 -16.85 7.69
C ASN A 222 -7.82 -16.32 6.75
N ALA A 223 -7.38 -17.11 5.76
CA ALA A 223 -6.24 -16.77 4.91
C ALA A 223 -6.56 -16.86 3.41
N ALA A 224 -5.70 -16.17 2.63
CA ALA A 224 -5.56 -16.35 1.20
C ALA A 224 -4.08 -16.65 0.88
N LEU A 225 -3.83 -17.71 0.12
CA LEU A 225 -2.56 -18.05 -0.47
C LEU A 225 -2.57 -17.62 -1.93
N ALA A 226 -1.64 -16.78 -2.34
CA ALA A 226 -1.47 -16.39 -3.73
C ALA A 226 -0.10 -16.82 -4.26
N ILE A 227 -0.07 -17.35 -5.47
CA ILE A 227 1.13 -17.82 -6.17
C ILE A 227 1.15 -17.14 -7.54
N VAL A 228 2.19 -16.36 -7.81
CA VAL A 228 2.36 -15.61 -9.07
C VAL A 228 3.74 -15.90 -9.64
N GLY A 229 3.85 -16.14 -10.94
CA GLY A 229 5.12 -16.35 -11.63
C GLY A 229 5.24 -17.67 -12.35
N ASP A 230 6.47 -18.17 -12.49
CA ASP A 230 6.77 -19.32 -13.31
C ASP A 230 6.55 -20.65 -12.56
N PHE A 231 5.45 -21.32 -12.86
CA PHE A 231 5.12 -22.65 -12.32
C PHE A 231 4.12 -23.41 -13.18
N ASP A 232 4.12 -24.74 -13.07
CA ASP A 232 3.05 -25.58 -13.58
C ASP A 232 1.86 -25.59 -12.63
N THR A 233 0.68 -25.23 -13.14
CA THR A 233 -0.55 -25.09 -12.33
C THR A 233 -0.98 -26.42 -11.70
N ALA A 234 -0.82 -27.55 -12.40
CA ALA A 234 -1.23 -28.85 -11.87
C ALA A 234 -0.27 -29.31 -10.76
N GLU A 235 1.01 -29.01 -10.87
CA GLU A 235 2.00 -29.28 -9.85
C GLU A 235 1.80 -28.39 -8.63
N ALA A 236 1.59 -27.09 -8.82
CA ALA A 236 1.28 -26.14 -7.73
C ALA A 236 0.07 -26.60 -6.92
N LYS A 237 -1.03 -27.02 -7.58
CA LYS A 237 -2.20 -27.56 -6.89
C LYS A 237 -1.89 -28.78 -6.03
N LYS A 238 -1.06 -29.71 -6.54
CA LYS A 238 -0.63 -30.89 -5.76
C LYS A 238 0.16 -30.48 -4.50
N PHE A 239 1.05 -29.51 -4.61
CA PHE A 239 1.80 -29.01 -3.46
C PHE A 239 0.90 -28.31 -2.47
N VAL A 240 -0.03 -27.46 -2.94
CA VAL A 240 -1.01 -26.78 -2.08
C VAL A 240 -1.86 -27.83 -1.32
N GLU A 241 -2.41 -28.80 -2.01
CA GLU A 241 -3.20 -29.88 -1.37
C GLU A 241 -2.36 -30.67 -0.36
N LYS A 242 -1.13 -31.03 -0.72
CA LYS A 242 -0.20 -31.81 0.11
C LYS A 242 0.12 -31.10 1.42
N TYR A 243 0.43 -29.80 1.37
CA TYR A 243 0.95 -29.08 2.52
C TYR A 243 -0.13 -28.33 3.31
N PHE A 244 -1.09 -27.71 2.63
CA PHE A 244 -2.13 -26.94 3.29
C PHE A 244 -3.43 -27.74 3.51
N GLY A 245 -3.71 -28.78 2.74
CA GLY A 245 -4.91 -29.61 2.92
C GLY A 245 -5.07 -30.19 4.32
N PRO A 246 -4.01 -30.70 4.97
CA PRO A 246 -4.10 -31.21 6.35
C PRO A 246 -4.26 -30.14 7.43
N VAL A 247 -4.02 -28.86 7.15
CA VAL A 247 -4.08 -27.79 8.15
C VAL A 247 -5.53 -27.58 8.60
N LYS A 248 -5.75 -27.56 9.89
CA LYS A 248 -7.10 -27.44 10.47
C LYS A 248 -7.62 -26.01 10.41
N ALA A 249 -8.90 -25.87 10.07
CA ALA A 249 -9.60 -24.60 10.22
C ALA A 249 -9.78 -24.21 11.70
N ALA A 250 -9.88 -22.92 11.98
CA ALA A 250 -10.15 -22.38 13.30
C ALA A 250 -11.56 -21.80 13.43
N GLU A 251 -12.01 -21.59 14.68
CA GLU A 251 -13.19 -20.78 14.97
C GLU A 251 -12.80 -19.31 14.94
N VAL A 252 -12.89 -18.70 13.73
CA VAL A 252 -12.59 -17.28 13.55
C VAL A 252 -13.81 -16.45 13.95
N PRO A 253 -13.68 -15.46 14.85
CA PRO A 253 -14.78 -14.57 15.20
C PRO A 253 -15.31 -13.82 13.97
N PRO A 254 -16.60 -13.45 13.95
CA PRO A 254 -17.14 -12.56 12.92
C PRO A 254 -16.38 -11.22 12.95
N GLN A 255 -16.23 -10.63 11.78
CA GLN A 255 -15.60 -9.30 11.68
C GLN A 255 -16.44 -8.28 12.47
N PRO A 256 -15.81 -7.36 13.22
CA PRO A 256 -16.52 -6.31 13.91
C PRO A 256 -17.19 -5.35 12.93
N ASP A 257 -18.20 -4.62 13.40
CA ASP A 257 -18.75 -3.50 12.64
C ASP A 257 -17.73 -2.36 12.56
N LEU A 258 -17.28 -2.07 11.34
CA LEU A 258 -16.30 -1.01 11.04
C LEU A 258 -16.97 0.29 10.56
N THR A 259 -18.28 0.35 10.52
CA THR A 259 -19.03 1.50 10.00
C THR A 259 -18.62 2.79 10.71
N GLU A 260 -18.34 3.83 9.92
CA GLU A 260 -18.10 5.18 10.41
C GLU A 260 -19.33 6.06 10.20
N ALA A 261 -19.63 6.89 11.18
CA ALA A 261 -20.62 7.92 11.00
C ALA A 261 -20.14 8.96 9.99
N ARG A 262 -21.05 9.46 9.15
CA ARG A 262 -20.74 10.55 8.23
C ARG A 262 -20.25 11.77 8.99
N GLN A 263 -19.07 12.27 8.64
CA GLN A 263 -18.53 13.50 9.23
C GLN A 263 -19.18 14.73 8.57
N GLU A 264 -19.76 15.61 9.37
CA GLU A 264 -20.47 16.83 8.91
C GLU A 264 -19.73 18.12 9.23
N THR A 265 -18.77 18.08 10.15
CA THR A 265 -17.99 19.24 10.58
C THR A 265 -16.50 18.96 10.48
N GLU A 266 -15.73 19.97 10.05
CA GLU A 266 -14.27 19.88 10.04
C GLU A 266 -13.73 19.59 11.44
N LYS A 267 -12.82 18.62 11.53
CA LYS A 267 -12.05 18.37 12.75
C LYS A 267 -10.68 19.02 12.59
N ARG A 268 -10.21 19.73 13.64
CA ARG A 268 -8.88 20.33 13.68
C ARG A 268 -8.15 19.91 14.94
N ILE A 269 -6.96 19.36 14.75
CA ILE A 269 -6.10 18.88 15.83
C ILE A 269 -4.80 19.67 15.77
N ALA A 270 -4.41 20.28 16.90
CA ALA A 270 -3.09 20.85 17.08
C ALA A 270 -2.19 19.81 17.77
N LYS A 271 -1.02 19.55 17.19
CA LYS A 271 -0.02 18.62 17.73
C LYS A 271 1.32 19.35 17.87
N THR A 272 2.05 19.09 18.95
CA THR A 272 3.43 19.56 19.13
C THR A 272 4.38 18.37 19.03
N ASP A 273 5.39 18.48 18.18
CA ASP A 273 6.47 17.50 18.09
C ASP A 273 7.81 18.18 18.46
N PRO A 274 8.42 17.78 19.59
CA PRO A 274 9.69 18.37 20.02
C PRO A 274 10.87 18.03 19.12
N LEU A 275 10.73 17.01 18.27
CA LEU A 275 11.78 16.54 17.37
C LEU A 275 11.63 17.08 15.94
N ALA A 276 10.44 17.59 15.59
CA ALA A 276 10.17 18.12 14.25
C ALA A 276 11.03 19.37 13.97
N PRO A 277 11.80 19.39 12.88
CA PRO A 277 12.60 20.57 12.50
C PRO A 277 11.77 21.70 11.87
N ARG A 278 10.60 21.39 11.30
CA ARG A 278 9.68 22.33 10.63
C ARG A 278 8.22 21.99 10.98
N PRO A 279 7.30 22.94 10.89
CA PRO A 279 5.88 22.63 10.99
C PRO A 279 5.41 21.76 9.82
N ALA A 280 4.35 21.00 10.05
CA ALA A 280 3.70 20.18 9.06
C ALA A 280 2.18 20.28 9.15
N LEU A 281 1.49 20.15 8.03
CA LEU A 281 0.06 20.12 7.94
C LEU A 281 -0.40 18.86 7.20
N ALA A 282 -1.33 18.15 7.80
CA ALA A 282 -2.00 17.03 7.13
C ALA A 282 -3.49 17.28 7.00
N ILE A 283 -4.06 16.87 5.89
CA ILE A 283 -5.51 16.80 5.67
C ILE A 283 -5.91 15.38 5.33
N GLY A 284 -7.08 14.95 5.79
CA GLY A 284 -7.66 13.67 5.43
C GLY A 284 -9.16 13.79 5.18
N TYR A 285 -9.63 13.08 4.17
CA TYR A 285 -11.05 13.01 3.81
C TYR A 285 -11.50 11.55 3.87
N HIS A 286 -12.64 11.28 4.49
CA HIS A 286 -13.26 9.96 4.40
C HIS A 286 -13.57 9.59 2.96
N MET A 287 -13.28 8.34 2.62
CA MET A 287 -13.47 7.77 1.30
C MET A 287 -14.91 7.28 1.07
N PRO A 288 -15.36 7.19 -0.19
CA PRO A 288 -16.51 6.36 -0.54
C PRO A 288 -16.24 4.88 -0.28
N ASP A 289 -17.32 4.10 -0.16
CA ASP A 289 -17.23 2.65 -0.02
C ASP A 289 -16.50 2.03 -1.21
N ARG A 290 -15.71 0.99 -0.90
CA ARG A 290 -14.97 0.23 -1.92
C ARG A 290 -15.91 -0.26 -3.03
N ASN A 291 -15.38 -0.33 -4.24
CA ASN A 291 -16.04 -0.89 -5.42
C ASN A 291 -17.22 -0.10 -5.97
N THR A 292 -17.54 1.07 -5.40
CA THR A 292 -18.53 2.01 -5.94
C THR A 292 -17.92 2.83 -7.10
N PRO A 293 -18.73 3.42 -8.00
CA PRO A 293 -18.23 4.34 -9.01
C PRO A 293 -17.44 5.53 -8.42
N GLU A 294 -17.88 6.05 -7.27
CA GLU A 294 -17.23 7.12 -6.53
C GLU A 294 -15.84 6.72 -5.99
N TYR A 295 -15.66 5.46 -5.62
CA TYR A 295 -14.37 4.92 -5.21
C TYR A 295 -13.33 4.98 -6.35
N TYR A 296 -13.72 4.59 -7.58
CA TYR A 296 -12.83 4.69 -8.75
C TYR A 296 -12.59 6.15 -9.14
N ALA A 297 -13.59 7.02 -9.00
CA ALA A 297 -13.41 8.45 -9.18
C ALA A 297 -12.42 9.04 -8.17
N MET A 298 -12.44 8.58 -6.91
CA MET A 298 -11.49 9.03 -5.89
C MET A 298 -10.05 8.61 -6.20
N GLY A 299 -9.82 7.42 -6.74
CA GLY A 299 -8.49 7.02 -7.24
C GLY A 299 -7.94 7.93 -8.35
N LEU A 300 -8.82 8.42 -9.25
CA LEU A 300 -8.41 9.41 -10.25
C LEU A 300 -8.24 10.82 -9.65
N ILE A 301 -9.00 11.18 -8.63
CA ILE A 301 -8.81 12.40 -7.85
C ILE A 301 -7.45 12.39 -7.15
N GLU A 302 -7.04 11.27 -6.58
CA GLU A 302 -5.69 11.08 -6.01
C GLU A 302 -4.61 11.37 -7.05
N GLN A 303 -4.71 10.80 -8.26
CA GLN A 303 -3.78 11.07 -9.36
C GLN A 303 -3.72 12.55 -9.77
N MET A 304 -4.86 13.25 -9.73
CA MET A 304 -4.94 14.66 -10.06
C MET A 304 -4.37 15.55 -8.95
N LEU A 305 -4.60 15.20 -7.68
CA LEU A 305 -4.26 16.04 -6.54
C LEU A 305 -2.85 15.81 -6.02
N ILE A 306 -2.37 14.58 -5.97
CA ILE A 306 -1.21 14.17 -5.15
C ILE A 306 -0.07 13.62 -6.00
N GLU A 307 -0.38 12.77 -6.99
CA GLU A 307 0.62 11.96 -7.66
C GLU A 307 1.47 12.74 -8.66
N GLY A 308 2.76 12.90 -8.34
CA GLY A 308 3.78 13.46 -9.22
C GLY A 308 3.81 14.99 -9.30
N ASN A 309 4.82 15.51 -9.99
CA ASN A 309 5.10 16.95 -10.04
C ASN A 309 4.08 17.77 -10.88
N ASP A 310 3.21 17.11 -11.60
CA ASP A 310 2.10 17.73 -12.34
C ASP A 310 0.78 17.73 -11.56
N ALA A 311 0.78 17.23 -10.33
CA ALA A 311 -0.38 17.21 -9.44
C ALA A 311 -0.80 18.62 -8.98
N LEU A 312 -2.10 18.80 -8.73
CA LEU A 312 -2.66 20.12 -8.41
C LEU A 312 -2.12 20.69 -7.11
N LEU A 313 -1.97 19.86 -6.06
CA LEU A 313 -1.40 20.31 -4.78
C LEU A 313 0.06 20.72 -4.95
N TYR A 314 0.88 19.94 -5.65
CA TYR A 314 2.28 20.28 -5.86
C TYR A 314 2.43 21.57 -6.67
N LYS A 315 1.64 21.75 -7.74
CA LYS A 315 1.65 22.98 -8.52
C LYS A 315 1.28 24.22 -7.71
N GLU A 316 0.23 24.14 -6.89
CA GLU A 316 -0.24 25.28 -6.11
C GLU A 316 0.71 25.60 -4.95
N LEU A 317 1.11 24.57 -4.18
CA LEU A 317 1.88 24.75 -2.95
C LEU A 317 3.38 24.94 -3.22
N ALA A 318 3.98 24.11 -4.07
CA ALA A 318 5.41 24.13 -4.34
C ALA A 318 5.77 25.10 -5.48
N GLN A 319 5.21 24.89 -6.67
CA GLN A 319 5.65 25.65 -7.85
C GLN A 319 5.17 27.10 -7.84
N LYS A 320 3.91 27.34 -7.46
CA LYS A 320 3.30 28.69 -7.52
C LYS A 320 3.59 29.52 -6.28
N ARG A 321 3.55 28.92 -5.10
CA ARG A 321 3.65 29.65 -3.82
C ARG A 321 4.96 29.43 -3.07
N GLY A 322 5.74 28.38 -3.38
CA GLY A 322 6.99 28.08 -2.69
C GLY A 322 6.80 27.75 -1.21
N LEU A 323 5.66 27.18 -0.81
CA LEU A 323 5.34 26.89 0.58
C LEU A 323 5.96 25.60 1.08
N THR A 324 6.25 24.67 0.19
CA THR A 324 6.80 23.33 0.48
C THR A 324 7.67 22.84 -0.67
N ASP A 325 8.54 21.88 -0.38
CA ASP A 325 9.37 21.20 -1.37
C ASP A 325 8.66 19.95 -1.96
N SER A 326 7.72 19.37 -1.18
CA SER A 326 7.00 18.14 -1.56
C SER A 326 5.58 18.13 -1.02
N VAL A 327 4.73 17.33 -1.66
CA VAL A 327 3.42 16.91 -1.16
C VAL A 327 3.46 15.40 -1.09
N GLU A 328 3.14 14.86 0.07
CA GLU A 328 3.05 13.42 0.31
C GLU A 328 1.59 13.04 0.60
N GLY A 329 1.24 11.78 0.38
CA GLY A 329 -0.12 11.31 0.66
C GLY A 329 -0.61 10.26 -0.32
N GLY A 330 -1.90 10.00 -0.25
CA GLY A 330 -2.61 9.03 -1.09
C GLY A 330 -3.77 8.38 -0.36
N ILE A 331 -4.40 7.44 -1.03
CA ILE A 331 -5.40 6.56 -0.44
C ILE A 331 -4.68 5.43 0.28
N ASN A 332 -4.98 5.24 1.58
CA ASN A 332 -4.37 4.19 2.39
C ASN A 332 -2.85 4.35 2.54
N MET A 333 -2.43 5.19 3.47
CA MET A 333 -1.01 5.50 3.73
C MET A 333 -0.15 4.28 4.15
N LEU A 334 -0.76 3.14 4.48
CA LEU A 334 -0.07 1.87 4.78
C LEU A 334 -0.13 0.87 3.63
N GLY A 335 -0.55 1.28 2.45
CA GLY A 335 -0.69 0.38 1.32
C GLY A 335 -1.09 1.12 0.04
N ASN A 336 -2.18 0.69 -0.57
CA ASN A 336 -2.74 1.30 -1.76
C ASN A 336 -4.28 1.22 -1.74
N MET A 337 -4.93 1.78 -2.74
CA MET A 337 -6.39 1.78 -2.80
C MET A 337 -7.02 0.38 -2.93
N PHE A 338 -6.27 -0.67 -3.23
CA PHE A 338 -6.82 -2.01 -3.48
C PHE A 338 -6.68 -2.97 -2.28
N ASN A 339 -5.78 -2.69 -1.34
CA ASN A 339 -5.40 -3.63 -0.27
C ASN A 339 -5.91 -3.23 1.12
N TYR A 340 -7.14 -2.77 1.22
CA TYR A 340 -7.85 -2.56 2.49
C TYR A 340 -9.33 -2.98 2.36
N ASN A 341 -10.02 -3.14 3.47
CA ASN A 341 -11.42 -3.55 3.48
C ASN A 341 -12.35 -2.61 4.26
N GLY A 342 -11.91 -2.04 5.37
CA GLY A 342 -12.70 -1.10 6.18
C GLY A 342 -12.72 0.34 5.64
N PRO A 343 -13.32 1.29 6.36
CA PRO A 343 -13.27 2.71 6.03
C PRO A 343 -11.83 3.22 5.86
N MET A 344 -11.63 4.13 4.92
CA MET A 344 -10.30 4.63 4.57
C MET A 344 -10.32 6.16 4.39
N LEU A 345 -9.14 6.74 4.32
CA LEU A 345 -8.92 8.16 4.08
C LEU A 345 -8.12 8.38 2.80
N LEU A 346 -8.50 9.42 2.04
CA LEU A 346 -7.58 10.11 1.15
C LEU A 346 -6.85 11.16 1.99
N ALA A 347 -5.54 11.05 2.12
CA ALA A 347 -4.71 11.93 2.93
C ALA A 347 -3.71 12.70 2.06
N ALA A 348 -3.36 13.91 2.49
CA ALA A 348 -2.21 14.64 1.96
C ALA A 348 -1.53 15.41 3.08
N ASP A 349 -0.20 15.45 3.08
CA ASP A 349 0.57 16.21 4.03
C ASP A 349 1.70 17.00 3.37
N VAL A 350 2.11 18.05 4.05
CA VAL A 350 3.20 18.93 3.64
C VAL A 350 4.00 19.39 4.85
N ARG A 351 5.30 19.52 4.67
CA ARG A 351 6.20 20.22 5.60
C ARG A 351 6.48 21.59 5.02
N TYR A 352 6.31 22.64 5.81
CA TYR A 352 6.34 24.01 5.31
C TYR A 352 7.27 24.92 6.12
N ASP A 353 7.55 26.12 5.58
CA ASP A 353 8.43 27.09 6.24
C ASP A 353 7.82 27.62 7.55
N PRO A 354 8.59 27.67 8.67
CA PRO A 354 8.09 28.15 9.96
C PRO A 354 7.56 29.59 9.98
N SER A 355 7.92 30.41 9.01
CA SER A 355 7.39 31.78 8.86
C SER A 355 5.98 31.82 8.26
N THR A 356 5.51 30.71 7.70
CA THR A 356 4.18 30.57 7.11
C THR A 356 3.18 30.12 8.16
N ARG A 357 1.96 30.63 8.10
CA ARG A 357 0.88 30.20 9.00
C ARG A 357 0.21 28.92 8.44
N ALA A 358 -0.14 28.00 9.31
CA ALA A 358 -0.88 26.78 8.93
C ALA A 358 -2.16 27.08 8.14
N ASP A 359 -2.92 28.13 8.53
CA ASP A 359 -4.12 28.56 7.80
C ASP A 359 -3.85 29.01 6.37
N ASP A 360 -2.68 29.58 6.09
CA ASP A 360 -2.34 30.02 4.73
C ASP A 360 -1.92 28.82 3.86
N VAL A 361 -1.28 27.81 4.45
CA VAL A 361 -1.03 26.51 3.80
C VAL A 361 -2.35 25.81 3.50
N LEU A 362 -3.27 25.76 4.47
CA LEU A 362 -4.58 25.11 4.28
C LEU A 362 -5.41 25.81 3.19
N LYS A 363 -5.42 27.16 3.15
CA LYS A 363 -6.05 27.91 2.06
C LYS A 363 -5.43 27.62 0.69
N ALA A 364 -4.12 27.39 0.64
CA ALA A 364 -3.47 27.02 -0.60
C ALA A 364 -3.85 25.60 -1.03
N MET A 365 -3.99 24.66 -0.08
CA MET A 365 -4.52 23.31 -0.36
C MET A 365 -5.97 23.41 -0.87
N ASP A 366 -6.81 24.22 -0.24
CA ASP A 366 -8.19 24.45 -0.70
C ASP A 366 -8.23 25.02 -2.13
N ALA A 367 -7.38 25.98 -2.45
CA ALA A 367 -7.30 26.57 -3.79
C ALA A 367 -6.92 25.53 -4.88
N ALA A 368 -6.19 24.46 -4.54
CA ALA A 368 -5.90 23.36 -5.43
C ALA A 368 -7.09 22.38 -5.59
N ILE A 369 -7.88 22.21 -4.53
CA ILE A 369 -9.00 21.26 -4.47
C ILE A 369 -10.29 21.87 -5.06
N ASP A 370 -10.55 23.16 -4.82
CA ASP A 370 -11.78 23.86 -5.21
C ASP A 370 -12.19 23.66 -6.68
N PRO A 371 -11.26 23.72 -7.66
CA PRO A 371 -11.62 23.49 -9.07
C PRO A 371 -12.30 22.14 -9.33
N LEU A 372 -11.97 21.10 -8.54
CA LEU A 372 -12.60 19.78 -8.66
C LEU A 372 -14.04 19.77 -8.11
N ARG A 373 -14.35 20.69 -7.19
CA ARG A 373 -15.68 20.82 -6.56
C ARG A 373 -16.61 21.80 -7.31
N GLU A 374 -16.08 22.67 -8.14
CA GLU A 374 -16.85 23.76 -8.73
C GLU A 374 -17.44 23.37 -10.09
N LYS A 375 -16.68 22.70 -10.93
CA LYS A 375 -17.07 22.35 -12.30
C LYS A 375 -16.47 21.01 -12.74
N PRO A 376 -17.04 20.37 -13.78
CA PRO A 376 -16.43 19.17 -14.35
C PRO A 376 -14.98 19.43 -14.78
N VAL A 377 -14.10 18.48 -14.50
CA VAL A 377 -12.70 18.57 -14.90
C VAL A 377 -12.55 18.55 -16.41
N ASP A 378 -11.49 19.18 -16.91
CA ASP A 378 -11.13 19.12 -18.32
C ASP A 378 -10.90 17.67 -18.77
N ALA A 379 -11.43 17.32 -19.95
CA ALA A 379 -11.32 15.96 -20.48
C ALA A 379 -9.85 15.51 -20.65
N GLN A 380 -8.95 16.42 -21.04
CA GLN A 380 -7.54 16.08 -21.20
C GLN A 380 -6.87 15.80 -19.84
N LEU A 381 -7.27 16.51 -18.78
CA LEU A 381 -6.78 16.22 -17.43
C LEU A 381 -7.24 14.84 -16.97
N LEU A 382 -8.51 14.50 -17.17
CA LEU A 382 -9.07 13.20 -16.84
C LEU A 382 -8.37 12.08 -17.62
N ASP A 383 -8.20 12.22 -18.92
CA ASP A 383 -7.56 11.22 -19.79
C ASP A 383 -6.09 10.99 -19.38
N ARG A 384 -5.35 12.06 -19.09
CA ARG A 384 -3.98 11.93 -18.55
C ARG A 384 -3.95 11.19 -17.24
N SER A 385 -4.88 11.48 -16.34
CA SER A 385 -4.95 10.81 -15.03
C SER A 385 -5.27 9.33 -15.17
N LYS A 386 -6.15 8.95 -16.10
CA LYS A 386 -6.44 7.55 -16.44
C LYS A 386 -5.18 6.82 -16.97
N VAL A 387 -4.43 7.47 -17.85
CA VAL A 387 -3.18 6.91 -18.40
C VAL A 387 -2.12 6.76 -17.31
N LYS A 388 -1.93 7.78 -16.46
CA LYS A 388 -0.99 7.72 -15.31
C LYS A 388 -1.34 6.58 -14.37
N LEU A 389 -2.60 6.51 -13.94
CA LEU A 389 -3.07 5.45 -13.04
C LEU A 389 -2.85 4.07 -13.64
N ARG A 390 -3.18 3.87 -14.92
CA ARG A 390 -2.95 2.61 -15.61
C ARG A 390 -1.47 2.24 -15.64
N SER A 391 -0.60 3.19 -16.00
CA SER A 391 0.85 2.98 -16.01
C SER A 391 1.36 2.62 -14.63
N SER A 392 1.01 3.39 -13.61
CA SER A 392 1.41 3.15 -12.22
C SER A 392 0.90 1.80 -11.70
N MET A 393 -0.34 1.40 -12.07
CA MET A 393 -0.90 0.10 -11.69
C MET A 393 -0.10 -1.05 -12.33
N TYR A 394 0.24 -0.97 -13.61
CA TYR A 394 1.01 -2.01 -14.29
C TYR A 394 2.46 -2.06 -13.79
N ASP A 395 3.08 -0.90 -13.56
CA ASP A 395 4.41 -0.83 -12.96
C ASP A 395 4.42 -1.46 -11.56
N SER A 396 3.39 -1.20 -10.76
CA SER A 396 3.28 -1.77 -9.42
C SER A 396 3.11 -3.30 -9.44
N MET A 397 2.33 -3.83 -10.40
CA MET A 397 2.16 -5.29 -10.55
C MET A 397 3.49 -6.02 -10.78
N GLY A 398 4.42 -5.42 -11.51
CA GLY A 398 5.75 -6.00 -11.80
C GLY A 398 6.77 -5.86 -10.68
N GLN A 399 6.51 -5.04 -9.66
CA GLN A 399 7.47 -4.78 -8.59
C GLN A 399 7.84 -6.03 -7.81
N PHE A 400 9.09 -6.09 -7.34
CA PHE A 400 9.63 -7.18 -6.52
C PHE A 400 9.30 -8.59 -7.06
N GLY A 401 9.49 -8.81 -8.37
CA GLY A 401 9.31 -10.13 -8.98
C GLY A 401 7.87 -10.64 -8.95
N GLY A 402 6.89 -9.76 -9.11
CA GLY A 402 5.46 -10.09 -9.15
C GLY A 402 4.74 -9.89 -7.81
N PHE A 403 5.42 -9.39 -6.77
CA PHE A 403 4.78 -9.12 -5.48
C PHE A 403 3.58 -8.19 -5.60
N GLY A 404 3.66 -7.10 -6.38
CA GLY A 404 2.56 -6.16 -6.50
C GLY A 404 1.29 -6.79 -7.09
N LEU A 405 1.44 -7.65 -8.09
CA LEU A 405 0.31 -8.43 -8.63
C LEU A 405 -0.21 -9.43 -7.58
N MET A 406 0.68 -10.14 -6.90
CA MET A 406 0.34 -11.09 -5.84
C MET A 406 -0.44 -10.39 -4.70
N ASP A 407 -0.01 -9.19 -4.27
CA ASP A 407 -0.69 -8.38 -3.25
C ASP A 407 -2.14 -8.03 -3.65
N MET A 408 -2.34 -7.61 -4.90
CA MET A 408 -3.68 -7.32 -5.42
C MET A 408 -4.56 -8.56 -5.46
N LEU A 409 -4.05 -9.67 -5.99
CA LEU A 409 -4.80 -10.92 -6.11
C LEU A 409 -5.17 -11.50 -4.75
N ALA A 410 -4.22 -11.52 -3.81
CA ALA A 410 -4.44 -11.98 -2.45
C ALA A 410 -5.48 -11.10 -1.72
N SER A 411 -5.38 -9.78 -1.86
CA SER A 411 -6.33 -8.84 -1.26
C SER A 411 -7.74 -9.02 -1.80
N PHE A 412 -7.89 -9.17 -3.13
CA PHE A 412 -9.21 -9.39 -3.73
C PHE A 412 -9.78 -10.77 -3.37
N ALA A 413 -8.95 -11.80 -3.27
CA ALA A 413 -9.40 -13.11 -2.77
C ALA A 413 -9.84 -13.03 -1.30
N LEU A 414 -9.09 -12.30 -0.46
CA LEU A 414 -9.34 -12.21 0.96
C LEU A 414 -10.59 -11.38 1.30
N PHE A 415 -10.83 -10.27 0.60
CA PHE A 415 -11.86 -9.30 0.91
C PHE A 415 -13.11 -9.42 0.04
N ASP A 416 -12.94 -9.75 -1.23
CA ASP A 416 -14.02 -9.73 -2.21
C ASP A 416 -14.41 -11.15 -2.71
N ASP A 417 -13.59 -12.16 -2.37
CA ASP A 417 -13.74 -13.54 -2.86
C ASP A 417 -13.69 -13.63 -4.40
N ASP A 418 -13.07 -12.63 -5.04
CA ASP A 418 -13.00 -12.46 -6.50
C ASP A 418 -11.66 -11.85 -6.95
N PRO A 419 -10.57 -12.65 -7.02
CA PRO A 419 -9.29 -12.14 -7.51
C PRO A 419 -9.30 -11.79 -9.01
N ALA A 420 -10.21 -12.37 -9.81
CA ALA A 420 -10.30 -12.12 -11.25
C ALA A 420 -10.72 -10.68 -11.59
N ARG A 421 -11.27 -9.94 -10.62
CA ARG A 421 -11.62 -8.52 -10.76
C ARG A 421 -10.43 -7.64 -11.15
N VAL A 422 -9.17 -8.07 -10.94
CA VAL A 422 -7.97 -7.38 -11.41
C VAL A 422 -8.08 -7.04 -12.89
N ASN A 423 -8.67 -7.91 -13.68
CA ASN A 423 -8.86 -7.74 -15.13
C ASN A 423 -9.96 -6.71 -15.49
N ALA A 424 -10.81 -6.33 -14.55
CA ALA A 424 -11.85 -5.33 -14.75
C ALA A 424 -11.44 -3.91 -14.31
N LEU A 425 -10.32 -3.74 -13.60
CA LEU A 425 -9.94 -2.47 -13.01
C LEU A 425 -9.78 -1.35 -14.04
N ASP A 426 -9.05 -1.60 -15.12
CA ASP A 426 -8.87 -0.57 -16.16
C ASP A 426 -10.22 -0.12 -16.72
N GLN A 427 -11.13 -1.03 -17.04
CA GLN A 427 -12.46 -0.69 -17.51
C GLN A 427 -13.24 0.15 -16.49
N LYS A 428 -13.14 -0.15 -15.20
CA LYS A 428 -13.80 0.63 -14.14
C LYS A 428 -13.30 2.08 -14.10
N PHE A 429 -11.99 2.30 -14.23
CA PHE A 429 -11.42 3.64 -14.31
C PHE A 429 -11.80 4.35 -15.64
N GLN A 430 -11.85 3.63 -16.75
CA GLN A 430 -12.27 4.22 -18.03
C GLN A 430 -13.72 4.72 -18.01
N GLN A 431 -14.60 4.09 -17.22
CA GLN A 431 -16.01 4.50 -17.06
C GLN A 431 -16.20 5.79 -16.25
N VAL A 432 -15.17 6.27 -15.56
CA VAL A 432 -15.26 7.52 -14.79
C VAL A 432 -15.35 8.71 -15.74
N THR A 433 -16.35 9.58 -15.52
CA THR A 433 -16.61 10.78 -16.30
C THR A 433 -16.24 12.04 -15.52
N PRO A 434 -16.08 13.21 -16.20
CA PRO A 434 -15.88 14.50 -15.52
C PRO A 434 -16.99 14.84 -14.51
N GLU A 435 -18.25 14.47 -14.80
CA GLU A 435 -19.41 14.70 -13.95
C GLU A 435 -19.33 13.82 -12.68
N LEU A 436 -18.85 12.57 -12.81
CA LEU A 436 -18.64 11.70 -11.65
C LEU A 436 -17.51 12.22 -10.78
N ILE A 437 -16.42 12.73 -11.34
CA ILE A 437 -15.36 13.41 -10.58
C ILE A 437 -15.94 14.59 -9.80
N LEU A 438 -16.70 15.48 -10.45
CA LEU A 438 -17.36 16.62 -9.80
C LEU A 438 -18.30 16.20 -8.67
N LYS A 439 -19.16 15.20 -8.92
CA LYS A 439 -20.08 14.66 -7.91
C LYS A 439 -19.32 14.13 -6.71
N THR A 440 -18.27 13.32 -6.95
CA THR A 440 -17.44 12.72 -5.91
C THR A 440 -16.68 13.78 -5.12
N ALA A 441 -16.07 14.75 -5.79
CA ALA A 441 -15.36 15.84 -5.13
C ALA A 441 -16.29 16.71 -4.27
N LYS A 442 -17.50 17.04 -4.73
CA LYS A 442 -18.50 17.78 -3.94
C LYS A 442 -18.90 17.04 -2.68
N GLU A 443 -19.05 15.74 -2.74
CA GLU A 443 -19.50 14.93 -1.62
C GLU A 443 -18.35 14.65 -0.65
N TYR A 444 -17.21 14.20 -1.13
CA TYR A 444 -16.16 13.65 -0.28
C TYR A 444 -15.03 14.65 0.05
N LEU A 445 -14.75 15.64 -0.81
CA LEU A 445 -13.71 16.66 -0.53
C LEU A 445 -14.26 17.93 0.13
N ARG A 446 -15.51 17.95 0.60
CA ARG A 446 -16.08 19.08 1.35
C ARG A 446 -15.37 19.28 2.69
N SER A 447 -15.29 20.52 3.17
CA SER A 447 -14.65 20.86 4.45
C SER A 447 -15.26 20.10 5.63
N GLY A 448 -16.58 19.87 5.63
CA GLY A 448 -17.26 19.07 6.65
C GLY A 448 -16.77 17.62 6.75
N ASN A 449 -16.24 17.05 5.68
CA ASN A 449 -15.68 15.68 5.65
C ASN A 449 -14.16 15.66 5.93
N ARG A 450 -13.56 16.81 6.27
CA ARG A 450 -12.11 16.94 6.41
C ARG A 450 -11.69 16.87 7.88
N THR A 451 -10.58 16.18 8.11
CA THR A 451 -9.80 16.28 9.35
C THR A 451 -8.45 16.94 9.02
N VAL A 452 -8.04 17.89 9.84
CA VAL A 452 -6.78 18.64 9.69
C VAL A 452 -5.93 18.40 10.92
N ILE A 453 -4.65 18.09 10.74
CA ILE A 453 -3.66 18.06 11.81
C ILE A 453 -2.63 19.13 11.52
N ASP A 454 -2.53 20.10 12.44
CA ASP A 454 -1.49 21.12 12.45
C ASP A 454 -0.42 20.72 13.46
N LEU A 455 0.72 20.24 12.93
CA LEU A 455 1.86 19.84 13.74
C LEU A 455 2.88 20.97 13.79
N GLN A 456 3.17 21.44 15.01
CA GLN A 456 4.14 22.49 15.27
C GLN A 456 5.39 21.93 15.97
N PRO A 457 6.60 22.38 15.60
CA PRO A 457 7.80 22.11 16.38
C PRO A 457 7.65 22.72 17.78
N LYS A 458 8.30 22.11 18.78
CA LYS A 458 8.40 22.77 20.08
C LYS A 458 9.14 24.10 19.92
N PRO A 459 8.62 25.21 20.46
CA PRO A 459 9.36 26.47 20.47
C PRO A 459 10.75 26.27 21.07
N LYS A 460 11.79 26.73 20.36
CA LYS A 460 13.13 26.78 20.97
C LYS A 460 13.01 27.68 22.17
N ASP A 461 13.22 27.17 23.38
CA ASP A 461 13.35 28.02 24.57
C ASP A 461 14.35 29.11 24.19
N SER A 462 13.94 30.36 24.30
CA SER A 462 14.84 31.49 24.09
C SER A 462 16.06 31.24 24.97
N ALA A 463 17.20 31.01 24.34
CA ALA A 463 18.42 30.75 25.06
C ALA A 463 18.58 31.78 26.15
N THR A 464 18.62 31.33 27.40
CA THR A 464 19.06 32.16 28.53
C THR A 464 20.39 32.77 28.12
N PRO A 465 20.57 34.09 28.13
CA PRO A 465 21.85 34.71 27.77
C PRO A 465 22.92 34.07 28.63
N ALA A 466 23.95 33.53 27.99
CA ALA A 466 25.12 33.05 28.69
C ALA A 466 25.63 34.22 29.57
N GLN A 467 25.56 34.01 30.88
CA GLN A 467 26.24 34.90 31.81
C GLN A 467 27.71 34.85 31.49
N GLN A 468 28.24 36.01 31.07
CA GLN A 468 29.67 36.23 30.90
C GLN A 468 30.39 36.23 32.25
#